data_96762d704833ac4b1d07da6dfa7962f8
#
_entry.id   96762d704833ac4b1d07da6dfa7962f8
#
_cell.length_a   1.000
_cell.length_b   1.000
_cell.length_c   1.000
_cell.angle_alpha   90.00
_cell.angle_beta   90.00
_cell.angle_gamma   90.00
#
_symmetry.space_group_name_H-M   'P 1'
#
loop_
_entity.id
_entity.type
_entity.pdbx_description
1 polymer ?
#
loop_
_entity_poly.entity_id
_entity_poly.type
_entity_poly.pdbx_seq_one_letter_code
_entity_poly.pdbx_strand_id
1 'polypeptide(L)'
;MKTTTVTPNLIQLTRLGFVNAFLVREDDGFTLVDTTTGGAADKLIEAAKAAGGAIRRIALTHGHGDHVGSLDALEGKLGVEVLMPELDARIHAGEKVVDRKLTGSWPKLETVPGVRLNAGDRVGSLEVIAAPGHSPGHVAFLDARDRTLIAGDTYTTIGSTQVSNHFYWRFPLAAMATFDKAQDLESAQALRALNPAVLVVGHGPAVRDPGAAMDRAIAKAR
;
A
#
# COMPACT_ATOMS: atom_id res chain seq x y z
N MET A 1 -6.01 -11.17 -13.19
CA MET A 1 -5.86 -9.85 -12.54
C MET A 1 -6.76 -8.87 -13.24
N LYS A 2 -7.55 -8.09 -12.50
CA LYS A 2 -8.38 -7.02 -13.08
C LYS A 2 -7.54 -5.74 -13.12
N THR A 3 -7.58 -5.02 -14.24
CA THR A 3 -6.87 -3.75 -14.44
C THR A 3 -7.89 -2.61 -14.56
N THR A 4 -7.67 -1.52 -13.82
CA THR A 4 -8.57 -0.35 -13.82
C THR A 4 -7.73 0.92 -13.87
N THR A 5 -7.87 1.75 -14.91
CA THR A 5 -7.27 3.08 -14.95
C THR A 5 -8.04 3.99 -13.98
N VAL A 6 -7.38 4.42 -12.92
CA VAL A 6 -7.95 5.30 -11.89
C VAL A 6 -7.78 6.76 -12.26
N THR A 7 -6.54 7.15 -12.60
CA THR A 7 -6.19 8.48 -13.13
C THR A 7 -5.27 8.31 -14.34
N PRO A 8 -4.94 9.35 -15.09
CA PRO A 8 -3.92 9.25 -16.13
C PRO A 8 -2.56 8.73 -15.62
N ASN A 9 -2.26 8.98 -14.34
CA ASN A 9 -1.00 8.61 -13.69
C ASN A 9 -1.05 7.27 -12.95
N LEU A 10 -2.25 6.69 -12.69
CA LEU A 10 -2.39 5.52 -11.82
C LEU A 10 -3.31 4.46 -12.37
N ILE A 11 -2.82 3.23 -12.39
CA ILE A 11 -3.57 2.02 -12.77
C ILE A 11 -3.61 1.09 -11.55
N GLN A 12 -4.82 0.72 -11.12
CA GLN A 12 -5.05 -0.27 -10.07
C GLN A 12 -5.11 -1.67 -10.66
N LEU A 13 -4.34 -2.58 -10.08
CA LEU A 13 -4.28 -4.00 -10.40
C LEU A 13 -4.89 -4.80 -9.26
N THR A 14 -6.09 -5.36 -9.47
CA THR A 14 -6.81 -6.09 -8.42
C THR A 14 -6.70 -7.60 -8.62
N ARG A 15 -6.23 -8.31 -7.59
CA ARG A 15 -6.17 -9.76 -7.50
C ARG A 15 -7.19 -10.28 -6.49
N LEU A 16 -7.70 -11.52 -6.70
CA LEU A 16 -8.70 -12.17 -5.84
C LEU A 16 -9.97 -11.34 -5.60
N GLY A 17 -10.19 -10.29 -6.42
CA GLY A 17 -11.34 -9.41 -6.32
C GLY A 17 -11.20 -8.25 -5.33
N PHE A 18 -10.17 -8.23 -4.47
CA PHE A 18 -10.05 -7.23 -3.41
C PHE A 18 -8.62 -6.83 -2.98
N VAL A 19 -7.58 -7.58 -3.37
CA VAL A 19 -6.18 -7.22 -3.05
C VAL A 19 -5.60 -6.40 -4.19
N ASN A 20 -5.07 -5.24 -3.90
CA ASN A 20 -4.61 -4.28 -4.89
C ASN A 20 -3.08 -4.11 -4.89
N ALA A 21 -2.56 -3.82 -6.07
CA ALA A 21 -1.27 -3.20 -6.31
C ALA A 21 -1.48 -2.07 -7.34
N PHE A 22 -0.52 -1.17 -7.47
CA PHE A 22 -0.70 0.01 -8.30
C PHE A 22 0.50 0.23 -9.22
N LEU A 23 0.24 0.50 -10.50
CA LEU A 23 1.24 1.02 -11.42
C LEU A 23 1.11 2.54 -11.46
N VAL A 24 2.10 3.23 -10.94
CA VAL A 24 2.22 4.68 -11.02
C VAL A 24 3.10 5.01 -12.22
N ARG A 25 2.58 5.80 -13.15
CA ARG A 25 3.30 6.19 -14.37
C ARG A 25 4.36 7.23 -14.06
N GLU A 26 5.57 6.94 -14.47
CA GLU A 26 6.73 7.82 -14.36
C GLU A 26 7.34 8.07 -15.74
N ASP A 27 8.28 9.01 -15.85
CA ASP A 27 8.93 9.34 -17.13
C ASP A 27 9.76 8.17 -17.69
N ASP A 28 10.28 7.30 -16.81
CA ASP A 28 11.12 6.15 -17.14
C ASP A 28 10.38 4.81 -17.20
N GLY A 29 9.06 4.79 -16.93
CA GLY A 29 8.24 3.59 -16.90
C GLY A 29 7.22 3.59 -15.78
N PHE A 30 7.23 2.57 -14.90
CA PHE A 30 6.31 2.48 -13.77
C PHE A 30 7.04 2.26 -12.44
N THR A 31 6.57 2.96 -11.40
CA THR A 31 6.71 2.52 -10.02
C THR A 31 5.57 1.55 -9.71
N LEU A 32 5.89 0.31 -9.35
CA LEU A 32 4.90 -0.64 -8.82
C LEU A 32 4.78 -0.43 -7.31
N VAL A 33 3.60 -0.06 -6.83
CA VAL A 33 3.31 0.02 -5.40
C VAL A 33 2.59 -1.25 -4.98
N ASP A 34 3.17 -1.99 -4.04
CA ASP A 34 2.80 -3.31 -3.55
C ASP A 34 2.83 -4.42 -4.62
N THR A 35 2.85 -5.69 -4.19
CA THR A 35 3.05 -6.83 -5.08
C THR A 35 1.95 -7.91 -4.96
N THR A 36 0.88 -7.63 -4.22
CA THR A 36 -0.22 -8.54 -3.91
C THR A 36 0.23 -9.84 -3.21
N THR A 37 -0.62 -10.86 -3.18
CA THR A 37 -0.31 -12.21 -2.68
C THR A 37 0.64 -12.96 -3.62
N GLY A 38 1.30 -14.01 -3.15
CA GLY A 38 2.24 -14.82 -3.93
C GLY A 38 1.69 -15.35 -5.26
N GLY A 39 2.57 -15.51 -6.26
CA GLY A 39 2.24 -16.04 -7.59
C GLY A 39 1.59 -15.02 -8.54
N ALA A 40 1.81 -13.70 -8.36
CA ALA A 40 1.30 -12.67 -9.26
C ALA A 40 2.37 -12.04 -10.16
N ALA A 41 3.65 -12.35 -9.98
CA ALA A 41 4.75 -11.65 -10.64
C ALA A 41 4.56 -11.50 -12.15
N ASP A 42 4.28 -12.59 -12.87
CA ASP A 42 4.10 -12.53 -14.33
C ASP A 42 2.91 -11.65 -14.74
N LYS A 43 1.79 -11.74 -13.99
CA LYS A 43 0.61 -10.94 -14.27
C LYS A 43 0.82 -9.44 -14.00
N LEU A 44 1.65 -9.09 -13.02
CA LEU A 44 2.04 -7.71 -12.74
C LEU A 44 2.94 -7.16 -13.85
N ILE A 45 3.92 -7.94 -14.31
CA ILE A 45 4.81 -7.61 -15.42
C ILE A 45 4.01 -7.44 -16.72
N GLU A 46 3.11 -8.38 -17.03
CA GLU A 46 2.24 -8.33 -18.21
C GLU A 46 1.32 -7.10 -18.19
N ALA A 47 0.76 -6.76 -17.02
CA ALA A 47 -0.07 -5.58 -16.87
C ALA A 47 0.70 -4.28 -17.15
N ALA A 48 1.95 -4.17 -16.66
CA ALA A 48 2.81 -3.02 -16.95
C ALA A 48 3.13 -2.92 -18.47
N LYS A 49 3.48 -4.03 -19.10
CA LYS A 49 3.72 -4.09 -20.56
C LYS A 49 2.47 -3.69 -21.34
N ALA A 50 1.30 -4.20 -20.98
CA ALA A 50 0.03 -3.87 -21.63
C ALA A 50 -0.34 -2.38 -21.44
N ALA A 51 0.11 -1.75 -20.36
CA ALA A 51 -0.04 -0.33 -20.09
C ALA A 51 1.01 0.54 -20.80
N GLY A 52 1.90 -0.06 -21.61
CA GLY A 52 2.87 0.64 -22.44
C GLY A 52 4.19 0.99 -21.74
N GLY A 53 4.56 0.29 -20.65
CA GLY A 53 5.82 0.54 -19.97
C GLY A 53 6.37 -0.70 -19.25
N ALA A 54 7.49 -0.52 -18.56
CA ALA A 54 8.11 -1.53 -17.72
C ALA A 54 8.13 -1.07 -16.26
N ILE A 55 8.07 -2.01 -15.32
CA ILE A 55 8.31 -1.73 -13.90
C ILE A 55 9.81 -1.39 -13.75
N ARG A 56 10.11 -0.23 -13.17
CA ARG A 56 11.48 0.27 -12.94
C ARG A 56 11.89 0.23 -11.49
N ARG A 57 10.92 0.25 -10.59
CA ARG A 57 11.12 0.12 -9.13
C ARG A 57 9.88 -0.45 -8.48
N ILE A 58 10.05 -1.01 -7.29
CA ILE A 58 8.97 -1.54 -6.46
C ILE A 58 9.00 -0.78 -5.14
N ALA A 59 7.90 -0.14 -4.76
CA ALA A 59 7.74 0.53 -3.48
C ALA A 59 6.64 -0.18 -2.68
N LEU A 60 6.87 -0.41 -1.40
CA LEU A 60 5.94 -1.13 -0.54
C LEU A 60 5.31 -0.17 0.46
N THR A 61 4.00 -0.30 0.68
CA THR A 61 3.29 0.43 1.73
C THR A 61 3.62 -0.14 3.10
N HIS A 62 3.72 -1.46 3.20
CA HIS A 62 4.03 -2.18 4.44
C HIS A 62 4.42 -3.65 4.17
N GLY A 63 4.74 -4.41 5.22
CA GLY A 63 5.34 -5.74 5.14
C GLY A 63 4.39 -6.93 5.18
N HIS A 64 3.05 -6.77 5.13
CA HIS A 64 2.14 -7.92 5.20
C HIS A 64 2.15 -8.76 3.90
N GLY A 65 1.89 -10.06 4.04
CA GLY A 65 2.04 -11.05 2.99
C GLY A 65 1.18 -10.87 1.75
N ASP A 66 0.09 -10.14 1.84
CA ASP A 66 -0.76 -9.77 0.71
C ASP A 66 -0.33 -8.47 0.01
N HIS A 67 0.74 -7.83 0.51
CA HIS A 67 1.43 -6.69 -0.12
C HIS A 67 2.82 -7.06 -0.64
N VAL A 68 3.53 -7.97 0.03
CA VAL A 68 4.88 -8.40 -0.34
C VAL A 68 4.94 -9.78 -0.99
N GLY A 69 3.82 -10.47 -1.15
CA GLY A 69 3.78 -11.90 -1.47
C GLY A 69 4.39 -12.29 -2.82
N SER A 70 4.42 -11.40 -3.81
CA SER A 70 5.09 -11.65 -5.09
C SER A 70 6.43 -10.92 -5.24
N LEU A 71 6.95 -10.31 -4.16
CA LEU A 71 8.15 -9.48 -4.19
C LEU A 71 9.39 -10.23 -4.67
N ASP A 72 9.73 -11.36 -4.02
CA ASP A 72 10.93 -12.14 -4.35
C ASP A 72 10.92 -12.60 -5.82
N ALA A 73 9.74 -13.05 -6.30
CA ALA A 73 9.60 -13.46 -7.70
C ALA A 73 9.69 -12.30 -8.69
N LEU A 74 9.25 -11.10 -8.31
CA LEU A 74 9.36 -9.90 -9.14
C LEU A 74 10.81 -9.40 -9.18
N GLU A 75 11.45 -9.30 -8.01
CA GLU A 75 12.84 -8.85 -7.92
C GLU A 75 13.75 -9.79 -8.71
N GLY A 76 13.64 -11.11 -8.51
CA GLY A 76 14.43 -12.12 -9.23
C GLY A 76 14.23 -12.12 -10.76
N LYS A 77 13.06 -11.64 -11.26
CA LYS A 77 12.80 -11.52 -12.70
C LYS A 77 13.24 -10.18 -13.30
N LEU A 78 13.19 -9.11 -12.51
CA LEU A 78 13.35 -7.74 -13.02
C LEU A 78 14.69 -7.12 -12.61
N GLY A 79 15.29 -7.53 -11.49
CA GLY A 79 16.49 -6.93 -10.93
C GLY A 79 16.33 -5.44 -10.64
N VAL A 80 15.12 -5.01 -10.25
CA VAL A 80 14.80 -3.59 -10.01
C VAL A 80 14.96 -3.23 -8.54
N GLU A 81 15.19 -1.96 -8.26
CA GLU A 81 15.27 -1.45 -6.90
C GLU A 81 13.97 -1.70 -6.13
N VAL A 82 14.12 -2.19 -4.89
CA VAL A 82 13.03 -2.40 -3.94
C VAL A 82 13.15 -1.40 -2.80
N LEU A 83 12.07 -0.66 -2.56
CA LEU A 83 11.96 0.36 -1.52
C LEU A 83 10.89 -0.07 -0.51
N MET A 84 11.26 -0.15 0.78
CA MET A 84 10.38 -0.64 1.84
C MET A 84 10.47 0.29 3.06
N PRO A 85 9.35 0.52 3.79
CA PRO A 85 9.38 1.28 5.04
C PRO A 85 10.44 0.74 6.01
N GLU A 86 11.21 1.64 6.63
CA GLU A 86 12.37 1.32 7.48
C GLU A 86 12.06 0.28 8.56
N LEU A 87 11.00 0.48 9.35
CA LEU A 87 10.67 -0.45 10.45
C LEU A 87 10.22 -1.81 9.92
N ASP A 88 9.43 -1.85 8.85
CA ASP A 88 8.93 -3.12 8.29
C ASP A 88 10.08 -3.89 7.60
N ALA A 89 11.03 -3.20 6.98
CA ALA A 89 12.25 -3.80 6.45
C ALA A 89 13.10 -4.47 7.55
N ARG A 90 13.24 -3.83 8.71
CA ARG A 90 13.94 -4.38 9.88
C ARG A 90 13.22 -5.59 10.46
N ILE A 91 11.87 -5.57 10.49
CA ILE A 91 11.07 -6.73 10.91
C ILE A 91 11.35 -7.92 9.98
N HIS A 92 11.34 -7.72 8.67
CA HIS A 92 11.66 -8.77 7.69
C HIS A 92 13.11 -9.26 7.79
N ALA A 93 14.03 -8.41 8.20
CA ALA A 93 15.42 -8.80 8.52
C ALA A 93 15.53 -9.60 9.83
N GLY A 94 14.44 -9.81 10.56
CA GLY A 94 14.41 -10.55 11.82
C GLY A 94 14.78 -9.74 13.06
N GLU A 95 14.84 -8.41 12.94
CA GLU A 95 15.10 -7.54 14.09
C GLU A 95 13.88 -7.42 14.98
N LYS A 96 14.09 -7.43 16.29
CA LYS A 96 13.04 -7.13 17.27
C LYS A 96 12.89 -5.61 17.43
N VAL A 97 12.05 -5.00 16.61
CA VAL A 97 11.82 -3.54 16.63
C VAL A 97 10.58 -3.12 17.46
N VAL A 98 9.80 -4.09 17.92
CA VAL A 98 8.61 -3.87 18.77
C VAL A 98 8.58 -4.87 19.91
N ASP A 99 7.99 -4.49 21.06
CA ASP A 99 7.95 -5.34 22.26
C ASP A 99 6.72 -6.26 22.35
N ARG A 100 5.74 -6.07 21.48
CA ARG A 100 4.54 -6.90 21.42
C ARG A 100 4.50 -7.76 20.16
N LYS A 101 3.67 -8.82 20.17
CA LYS A 101 3.50 -9.71 19.02
C LYS A 101 2.96 -8.93 17.81
N LEU A 102 3.60 -9.14 16.66
CA LEU A 102 3.11 -8.64 15.39
C LEU A 102 1.76 -9.27 15.02
N THR A 103 0.90 -8.48 14.42
CA THR A 103 -0.37 -8.89 13.81
C THR A 103 -0.20 -9.10 12.31
N GLY A 104 -1.19 -9.69 11.66
CA GLY A 104 -1.13 -9.97 10.23
C GLY A 104 -0.16 -11.11 9.86
N SER A 105 0.09 -11.26 8.57
CA SER A 105 0.98 -12.27 8.01
C SER A 105 2.32 -11.63 7.61
N TRP A 106 3.41 -12.11 8.19
CA TRP A 106 4.78 -11.65 7.91
C TRP A 106 5.57 -12.79 7.26
N PRO A 107 5.53 -12.96 5.94
CA PRO A 107 6.29 -14.01 5.28
C PRO A 107 7.79 -13.72 5.38
N LYS A 108 8.60 -14.79 5.37
CA LYS A 108 10.03 -14.62 5.17
C LYS A 108 10.28 -14.15 3.74
N LEU A 109 11.04 -13.08 3.58
CA LEU A 109 11.50 -12.56 2.29
C LEU A 109 12.96 -12.97 2.05
N GLU A 110 13.28 -13.28 0.79
CA GLU A 110 14.65 -13.45 0.31
C GLU A 110 15.21 -12.11 -0.18
N THR A 111 14.34 -11.27 -0.72
CA THR A 111 14.68 -9.92 -1.19
C THR A 111 15.05 -9.01 -0.02
N VAL A 112 16.23 -8.43 -0.09
CA VAL A 112 16.67 -7.38 0.83
C VAL A 112 16.38 -6.02 0.18
N PRO A 113 15.53 -5.16 0.76
CA PRO A 113 15.26 -3.84 0.20
C PRO A 113 16.54 -3.01 0.08
N GLY A 114 16.78 -2.45 -1.12
CA GLY A 114 17.94 -1.58 -1.39
C GLY A 114 17.79 -0.20 -0.76
N VAL A 115 16.54 0.27 -0.60
CA VAL A 115 16.22 1.57 0.01
C VAL A 115 15.21 1.39 1.14
N ARG A 116 15.48 2.05 2.27
CA ARG A 116 14.59 2.11 3.43
C ARG A 116 13.88 3.45 3.46
N LEU A 117 12.56 3.41 3.34
CA LEU A 117 11.71 4.59 3.24
C LEU A 117 11.40 5.20 4.61
N ASN A 118 11.48 6.51 4.66
CA ASN A 118 11.04 7.34 5.78
C ASN A 118 10.07 8.43 5.30
N ALA A 119 9.31 9.00 6.23
CA ALA A 119 8.43 10.12 5.92
C ALA A 119 9.21 11.29 5.30
N GLY A 120 8.67 11.87 4.24
CA GLY A 120 9.29 12.96 3.48
C GLY A 120 10.19 12.52 2.33
N ASP A 121 10.53 11.23 2.24
CA ASP A 121 11.25 10.69 1.09
C ASP A 121 10.39 10.77 -0.18
N ARG A 122 11.03 10.59 -1.33
CA ARG A 122 10.36 10.53 -2.63
C ARG A 122 10.71 9.26 -3.39
N VAL A 123 9.68 8.70 -4.05
CA VAL A 123 9.81 7.56 -4.98
C VAL A 123 9.21 7.98 -6.31
N GLY A 124 10.04 8.45 -7.24
CA GLY A 124 9.55 9.08 -8.47
C GLY A 124 8.67 10.28 -8.15
N SER A 125 7.43 10.28 -8.63
CA SER A 125 6.42 11.33 -8.37
C SER A 125 5.76 11.26 -7.00
N LEU A 126 5.97 10.16 -6.26
CA LEU A 126 5.31 9.88 -5.00
C LEU A 126 6.07 10.47 -3.81
N GLU A 127 5.35 11.17 -2.93
CA GLU A 127 5.82 11.59 -1.61
C GLU A 127 5.45 10.52 -0.58
N VAL A 128 6.42 10.13 0.26
CA VAL A 128 6.23 9.15 1.34
C VAL A 128 5.65 9.83 2.57
N ILE A 129 4.48 9.37 3.00
CA ILE A 129 3.77 9.89 4.17
C ILE A 129 3.77 8.83 5.26
N ALA A 130 4.22 9.15 6.47
CA ALA A 130 4.10 8.24 7.60
C ALA A 130 2.62 7.93 7.88
N ALA A 131 2.29 6.66 7.99
CA ALA A 131 0.95 6.18 8.33
C ALA A 131 1.01 4.93 9.24
N PRO A 132 1.82 4.94 10.33
CA PRO A 132 1.98 3.77 11.18
C PRO A 132 0.68 3.42 11.88
N GLY A 133 0.54 2.15 12.28
CA GLY A 133 -0.62 1.65 13.02
C GLY A 133 -1.10 0.32 12.45
N HIS A 134 -1.42 0.23 11.16
CA HIS A 134 -1.74 -1.06 10.53
C HIS A 134 -0.55 -2.02 10.59
N SER A 135 0.64 -1.57 10.19
CA SER A 135 1.92 -2.15 10.60
C SER A 135 2.77 -1.11 11.33
N PRO A 136 3.85 -1.51 12.03
CA PRO A 136 4.72 -0.57 12.74
C PRO A 136 5.36 0.48 11.84
N GLY A 137 5.75 0.09 10.62
CA GLY A 137 6.42 0.97 9.66
C GLY A 137 5.53 1.46 8.51
N HIS A 138 4.23 1.17 8.52
CA HIS A 138 3.33 1.49 7.42
C HIS A 138 3.47 2.92 6.92
N VAL A 139 3.51 3.08 5.58
CA VAL A 139 3.51 4.38 4.89
C VAL A 139 2.41 4.44 3.85
N ALA A 140 1.98 5.65 3.56
CA ALA A 140 1.15 5.97 2.40
C ALA A 140 2.00 6.74 1.36
N PHE A 141 1.52 6.79 0.12
CA PHE A 141 2.15 7.55 -0.95
C PHE A 141 1.16 8.59 -1.49
N LEU A 142 1.62 9.84 -1.63
CA LEU A 142 0.85 10.92 -2.24
C LEU A 142 1.47 11.29 -3.60
N ASP A 143 0.74 11.10 -4.68
CA ASP A 143 1.13 11.65 -5.98
C ASP A 143 0.78 13.15 -6.01
N ALA A 144 1.80 14.01 -6.00
CA ALA A 144 1.61 15.45 -5.97
C ALA A 144 1.02 16.01 -7.28
N ARG A 145 1.08 15.27 -8.38
CA ARG A 145 0.60 15.70 -9.72
C ARG A 145 -0.91 15.80 -9.80
N ASP A 146 -1.63 14.86 -9.16
CA ASP A 146 -3.10 14.78 -9.21
C ASP A 146 -3.74 14.54 -7.83
N ARG A 147 -2.94 14.62 -6.76
CA ARG A 147 -3.34 14.41 -5.37
C ARG A 147 -3.99 13.04 -5.13
N THR A 148 -3.55 12.03 -5.87
CA THR A 148 -3.92 10.64 -5.60
C THR A 148 -3.17 10.14 -4.37
N LEU A 149 -3.91 9.67 -3.37
CA LEU A 149 -3.39 9.06 -2.15
C LEU A 149 -3.50 7.54 -2.24
N ILE A 150 -2.36 6.85 -2.22
CA ILE A 150 -2.26 5.40 -2.04
C ILE A 150 -2.09 5.16 -0.54
N ALA A 151 -3.18 4.87 0.15
CA ALA A 151 -3.21 4.84 1.62
C ALA A 151 -2.81 3.47 2.21
N GLY A 152 -2.39 2.50 1.37
CA GLY A 152 -2.14 1.14 1.84
C GLY A 152 -3.34 0.60 2.62
N ASP A 153 -3.10 0.10 3.81
CA ASP A 153 -4.13 -0.52 4.66
C ASP A 153 -4.56 0.33 5.86
N THR A 154 -4.22 1.63 5.90
CA THR A 154 -4.84 2.56 6.86
C THR A 154 -6.36 2.66 6.65
N TYR A 155 -6.80 2.52 5.39
CA TYR A 155 -8.21 2.46 5.03
C TYR A 155 -8.52 1.22 4.19
N THR A 156 -9.78 0.77 4.25
CA THR A 156 -10.37 -0.16 3.27
C THR A 156 -11.61 0.47 2.64
N THR A 157 -11.92 0.08 1.40
CA THR A 157 -13.11 0.56 0.69
C THR A 157 -14.05 -0.59 0.29
N ILE A 158 -13.86 -1.79 0.84
CA ILE A 158 -14.76 -2.93 0.62
C ILE A 158 -16.13 -2.62 1.23
N GLY A 159 -17.13 -2.46 0.37
CA GLY A 159 -18.51 -2.11 0.75
C GLY A 159 -18.70 -0.64 1.16
N SER A 160 -17.75 -0.03 1.85
CA SER A 160 -17.69 1.42 2.14
C SER A 160 -16.31 1.78 2.68
N THR A 161 -15.95 3.08 2.67
CA THR A 161 -14.70 3.54 3.26
C THR A 161 -14.75 3.36 4.79
N GLN A 162 -13.76 2.64 5.33
CA GLN A 162 -13.58 2.39 6.76
C GLN A 162 -12.10 2.60 7.11
N VAL A 163 -11.80 3.01 8.36
CA VAL A 163 -10.45 2.92 8.93
C VAL A 163 -10.21 1.49 9.37
N SER A 164 -9.00 0.96 9.20
CA SER A 164 -8.69 -0.44 9.50
C SER A 164 -8.57 -0.76 10.99
N ASN A 165 -8.73 0.24 11.86
CA ASN A 165 -8.56 0.09 13.31
C ASN A 165 -9.75 -0.58 14.02
N HIS A 166 -10.93 -0.71 13.39
CA HIS A 166 -12.13 -1.26 14.02
C HIS A 166 -12.76 -2.39 13.21
N PHE A 167 -13.51 -3.25 13.90
CA PHE A 167 -14.19 -4.38 13.27
C PHE A 167 -15.26 -3.91 12.27
N TYR A 168 -15.11 -4.35 11.03
CA TYR A 168 -16.11 -4.15 9.98
C TYR A 168 -16.49 -5.50 9.37
N TRP A 169 -17.75 -5.89 9.54
CA TRP A 169 -18.22 -7.24 9.22
C TRP A 169 -18.00 -7.65 7.74
N ARG A 170 -17.99 -6.70 6.81
CA ARG A 170 -17.74 -6.98 5.38
C ARG A 170 -16.26 -7.24 5.08
N PHE A 171 -15.36 -6.75 5.92
CA PHE A 171 -13.93 -6.99 5.81
C PHE A 171 -13.25 -6.94 7.19
N PRO A 172 -13.46 -7.97 8.03
CA PRO A 172 -12.94 -7.99 9.40
C PRO A 172 -11.41 -8.15 9.45
N LEU A 173 -10.80 -8.67 8.36
CA LEU A 173 -9.36 -8.96 8.29
C LEU A 173 -8.51 -7.72 8.52
N ALA A 174 -8.92 -6.54 8.02
CA ALA A 174 -8.19 -5.31 8.23
C ALA A 174 -7.97 -5.01 9.72
N ALA A 175 -9.04 -5.04 10.52
CA ALA A 175 -8.97 -4.78 11.96
C ALA A 175 -8.20 -5.87 12.75
N MET A 176 -8.22 -7.12 12.27
CA MET A 176 -7.48 -8.22 12.88
C MET A 176 -5.98 -8.14 12.59
N ALA A 177 -5.60 -7.59 11.45
CA ALA A 177 -4.21 -7.40 11.04
C ALA A 177 -3.61 -6.09 11.58
N THR A 178 -4.43 -5.13 12.03
CA THR A 178 -3.94 -3.84 12.54
C THR A 178 -3.21 -3.99 13.87
N PHE A 179 -1.93 -3.58 13.87
CA PHE A 179 -1.00 -3.70 14.99
C PHE A 179 -1.31 -2.72 16.13
N ASP A 180 -1.51 -1.44 15.82
CA ASP A 180 -1.86 -0.40 16.77
C ASP A 180 -3.07 0.40 16.29
N LYS A 181 -4.21 0.10 16.90
CA LYS A 181 -5.51 0.67 16.49
C LYS A 181 -5.63 2.16 16.77
N ALA A 182 -5.01 2.67 17.84
CA ALA A 182 -5.03 4.08 18.17
C ALA A 182 -4.16 4.86 17.19
N GLN A 183 -2.96 4.38 16.94
CA GLN A 183 -2.04 4.98 15.98
C GLN A 183 -2.57 4.94 14.54
N ASP A 184 -3.26 3.86 14.14
CA ASP A 184 -3.90 3.75 12.82
C ASP A 184 -5.00 4.81 12.64
N LEU A 185 -5.77 5.12 13.69
CA LEU A 185 -6.75 6.21 13.67
C LEU A 185 -6.08 7.58 13.53
N GLU A 186 -4.99 7.84 14.24
CA GLU A 186 -4.20 9.07 14.10
C GLU A 186 -3.66 9.21 12.68
N SER A 187 -3.12 8.13 12.11
CA SER A 187 -2.66 8.07 10.73
C SER A 187 -3.79 8.36 9.74
N ALA A 188 -4.96 7.75 9.95
CA ALA A 188 -6.13 8.02 9.10
C ALA A 188 -6.54 9.50 9.13
N GLN A 189 -6.51 10.15 10.29
CA GLN A 189 -6.79 11.59 10.44
C GLN A 189 -5.75 12.44 9.70
N ALA A 190 -4.46 12.11 9.84
CA ALA A 190 -3.38 12.80 9.16
C ALA A 190 -3.49 12.68 7.64
N LEU A 191 -3.77 11.47 7.12
CA LEU A 191 -3.98 11.24 5.69
C LEU A 191 -5.21 11.99 5.15
N ARG A 192 -6.31 12.07 5.93
CA ARG A 192 -7.48 12.87 5.56
C ARG A 192 -7.16 14.37 5.48
N ALA A 193 -6.31 14.88 6.37
CA ALA A 193 -5.90 16.28 6.38
C ALA A 193 -5.12 16.69 5.12
N LEU A 194 -4.51 15.75 4.41
CA LEU A 194 -3.88 15.99 3.11
C LEU A 194 -4.87 16.39 2.02
N ASN A 195 -6.18 16.24 2.24
CA ASN A 195 -7.24 16.54 1.30
C ASN A 195 -7.02 15.93 -0.10
N PRO A 196 -6.91 14.58 -0.21
CA PRO A 196 -6.68 13.92 -1.48
C PRO A 196 -7.88 14.08 -2.44
N ALA A 197 -7.58 14.15 -3.74
CA ALA A 197 -8.62 14.14 -4.78
C ALA A 197 -9.10 12.72 -5.10
N VAL A 198 -8.21 11.73 -4.94
CA VAL A 198 -8.50 10.31 -5.14
C VAL A 198 -7.88 9.52 -3.99
N LEU A 199 -8.63 8.57 -3.45
CA LEU A 199 -8.15 7.59 -2.47
C LEU A 199 -8.12 6.21 -3.13
N VAL A 200 -6.97 5.55 -3.07
CA VAL A 200 -6.81 4.13 -3.38
C VAL A 200 -6.18 3.41 -2.19
N VAL A 201 -6.54 2.16 -2.01
CA VAL A 201 -6.25 1.38 -0.79
C VAL A 201 -5.84 -0.05 -1.15
N GLY A 202 -5.16 -0.74 -0.25
CA GLY A 202 -4.80 -2.14 -0.45
C GLY A 202 -6.00 -3.05 -0.70
N HIS A 203 -7.18 -2.71 -0.16
CA HIS A 203 -8.38 -3.55 -0.27
C HIS A 203 -9.63 -2.76 -0.66
N GLY A 204 -10.09 -2.95 -1.91
CA GLY A 204 -11.33 -2.39 -2.44
C GLY A 204 -11.14 -1.41 -3.59
N PRO A 205 -12.22 -0.81 -4.09
CA PRO A 205 -12.18 0.11 -5.23
C PRO A 205 -11.64 1.49 -4.87
N ALA A 206 -11.14 2.20 -5.89
CA ALA A 206 -10.78 3.62 -5.78
C ALA A 206 -12.00 4.50 -5.46
N VAL A 207 -11.78 5.57 -4.70
CA VAL A 207 -12.81 6.56 -4.33
C VAL A 207 -12.36 7.94 -4.81
N ARG A 208 -13.15 8.60 -5.64
CA ARG A 208 -12.95 9.99 -6.05
C ARG A 208 -13.61 10.91 -5.03
N ASP A 209 -13.04 12.10 -4.85
CA ASP A 209 -13.51 13.09 -3.87
C ASP A 209 -13.78 12.46 -2.48
N PRO A 210 -12.78 11.76 -1.91
CA PRO A 210 -13.00 10.86 -0.78
C PRO A 210 -13.25 11.58 0.55
N GLY A 211 -13.14 12.90 0.62
CA GLY A 211 -13.16 13.68 1.86
C GLY A 211 -14.30 13.32 2.80
N ALA A 212 -15.54 13.42 2.33
CA ALA A 212 -16.71 13.09 3.14
C ALA A 212 -16.79 11.58 3.53
N ALA A 213 -16.27 10.69 2.70
CA ALA A 213 -16.22 9.27 3.02
C ALA A 213 -15.18 8.96 4.10
N MET A 214 -14.01 9.59 4.03
CA MET A 214 -12.95 9.50 5.04
C MET A 214 -13.41 10.10 6.37
N ASP A 215 -14.09 11.26 6.37
CA ASP A 215 -14.63 11.88 7.58
C ASP A 215 -15.63 10.97 8.30
N ARG A 216 -16.55 10.32 7.55
CA ARG A 216 -17.47 9.33 8.10
C ARG A 216 -16.76 8.07 8.65
N ALA A 217 -15.71 7.62 7.97
CA ALA A 217 -14.92 6.48 8.42
C ALA A 217 -14.20 6.79 9.74
N ILE A 218 -13.56 7.95 9.85
CA ILE A 218 -12.89 8.43 11.07
C ILE A 218 -13.90 8.59 12.23
N ALA A 219 -15.09 9.15 11.97
CA ALA A 219 -16.12 9.33 12.99
C ALA A 219 -16.61 7.99 13.58
N LYS A 220 -16.65 6.92 12.79
CA LYS A 220 -17.02 5.57 13.24
C LYS A 220 -15.90 4.82 13.95
N ALA A 221 -14.66 5.21 13.69
CA ALA A 221 -13.47 4.57 14.21
C ALA A 221 -13.05 5.07 15.60
N ARG A 222 -13.66 6.15 16.08
CA ARG A 222 -13.51 6.72 17.44
C ARG A 222 -14.32 5.90 18.43
#